data_678182640088abc0f1dcd24225bc4a92
#
_entry.id   678182640088abc0f1dcd24225bc4a92
#
_cell.length_a   1.000
_cell.length_b   1.000
_cell.length_c   1.000
_cell.angle_alpha   90.00
_cell.angle_beta   90.00
_cell.angle_gamma   90.00
#
_symmetry.space_group_name_H-M   'P 1'
#
loop_
_entity.id
_entity.type
_entity.pdbx_description
1 polymer ?
#
loop_
_entity_poly.entity_id
_entity_poly.type
_entity_poly.pdbx_seq_one_letter_code
_entity_poly.pdbx_strand_id
1 'polypeptide(L)'
;MKLLDIAHSRTGDKGNISNISLIVYDEKNYSLIKEKVTAEKVKEYFSDIVKGEVVRYELDNLWALNFVMYDALGGGVTRSLAIDKHGKSLSSALLEIEI
;
A
#
# COMPACT_ATOMS: atom_id res chain seq x y z
N MET A 1 16.07 5.91 -1.18
CA MET A 1 15.06 6.43 -2.13
C MET A 1 13.68 6.03 -1.64
N LYS A 2 12.76 6.95 -1.60
CA LYS A 2 11.38 6.65 -1.21
C LYS A 2 10.58 6.21 -2.41
N LEU A 3 9.56 5.38 -2.18
CA LEU A 3 8.65 4.98 -3.26
C LEU A 3 8.04 6.18 -3.96
N LEU A 4 7.80 7.26 -3.22
CA LEU A 4 7.27 8.50 -3.77
C LEU A 4 8.09 9.02 -4.97
N ASP A 5 9.39 8.74 -4.98
CA ASP A 5 10.28 9.24 -6.02
C ASP A 5 10.06 8.56 -7.37
N ILE A 6 9.51 7.35 -7.38
CA ILE A 6 9.39 6.56 -8.62
C ILE A 6 7.98 6.04 -8.89
N ALA A 7 7.03 6.29 -7.98
CA ALA A 7 5.70 5.70 -8.10
C ALA A 7 4.64 6.60 -7.52
N HIS A 8 3.41 6.30 -7.91
CA HIS A 8 2.23 6.87 -7.25
C HIS A 8 1.34 5.73 -6.78
N SER A 9 0.34 6.06 -5.98
CA SER A 9 -0.50 5.03 -5.39
C SER A 9 -1.93 5.51 -5.25
N ARG A 10 -2.84 4.54 -5.15
CA ARG A 10 -4.27 4.80 -4.98
C ARG A 10 -4.81 3.82 -3.95
N THR A 11 -5.68 4.31 -3.09
CA THR A 11 -6.32 3.49 -2.07
C THR A 11 -7.76 3.23 -2.44
N GLY A 12 -8.20 1.97 -2.26
CA GLY A 12 -9.61 1.61 -2.23
C GLY A 12 -9.89 0.94 -0.91
N ASP A 13 -11.13 1.02 -0.45
CA ASP A 13 -11.49 0.32 0.77
C ASP A 13 -12.91 -0.19 0.68
N LYS A 14 -13.21 -1.22 1.48
CA LYS A 14 -14.52 -1.81 1.52
C LYS A 14 -14.65 -2.57 2.84
N GLY A 15 -15.29 -1.95 3.82
CA GLY A 15 -15.40 -2.53 5.15
C GLY A 15 -14.03 -2.61 5.81
N ASN A 16 -13.65 -3.79 6.25
CA ASN A 16 -12.35 -4.01 6.87
C ASN A 16 -11.25 -4.37 5.88
N ILE A 17 -11.55 -4.29 4.60
CA ILE A 17 -10.57 -4.62 3.57
C ILE A 17 -10.16 -3.32 2.89
N SER A 18 -8.86 -3.10 2.84
CA SER A 18 -8.30 -1.97 2.11
C SER A 18 -7.38 -2.50 1.03
N ASN A 19 -7.26 -1.76 -0.06
CA ASN A 19 -6.26 -2.12 -1.04
C ASN A 19 -5.52 -0.88 -1.50
N ILE A 20 -4.28 -1.09 -1.89
CA ILE A 20 -3.43 -0.03 -2.41
C ILE A 20 -2.85 -0.51 -3.72
N SER A 21 -3.02 0.30 -4.77
CA SER A 21 -2.32 0.06 -6.02
C SER A 21 -1.09 0.95 -6.05
N LEU A 22 0.06 0.35 -6.30
CA LEU A 22 1.34 1.05 -6.41
C LEU A 22 1.78 0.97 -7.86
N ILE A 23 1.87 2.10 -8.52
CA ILE A 23 2.11 2.16 -9.96
C ILE A 23 3.35 3.01 -10.22
N VAL A 24 4.35 2.43 -10.90
CA VAL A 24 5.56 3.19 -11.22
C VAL A 24 5.32 4.07 -12.45
N TYR A 25 6.04 5.18 -12.50
CA TYR A 25 5.96 6.09 -13.65
C TYR A 25 6.72 5.57 -14.86
N ASP A 26 7.71 4.73 -14.63
CA ASP A 26 8.60 4.24 -15.68
C ASP A 26 8.71 2.71 -15.55
N GLU A 27 8.51 2.03 -16.67
CA GLU A 27 8.54 0.57 -16.73
C GLU A 27 9.81 -0.01 -16.12
N LYS A 28 10.93 0.64 -16.30
CA LYS A 28 12.21 0.12 -15.79
C LYS A 28 12.25 0.01 -14.28
N ASN A 29 11.39 0.75 -13.58
CA ASN A 29 11.32 0.69 -12.12
C ASN A 29 10.35 -0.38 -11.62
N TYR A 30 9.63 -1.03 -12.52
CA TYR A 30 8.68 -2.06 -12.11
C TYR A 30 9.38 -3.25 -11.48
N SER A 31 10.47 -3.72 -12.09
CA SER A 31 11.19 -4.85 -11.51
C SER A 31 11.77 -4.50 -10.15
N LEU A 32 12.15 -3.24 -9.94
CA LEU A 32 12.65 -2.79 -8.64
C LEU A 32 11.58 -2.91 -7.56
N ILE A 33 10.36 -2.43 -7.82
CA ILE A 33 9.32 -2.53 -6.80
C ILE A 33 8.86 -3.97 -6.60
N LYS A 34 8.88 -4.79 -7.65
CA LYS A 34 8.54 -6.21 -7.50
C LYS A 34 9.51 -6.91 -6.56
N GLU A 35 10.78 -6.55 -6.62
CA GLU A 35 11.79 -7.12 -5.75
C GLU A 35 11.75 -6.57 -4.34
N LYS A 36 11.57 -5.25 -4.21
CA LYS A 36 11.73 -4.58 -2.92
C LYS A 36 10.45 -4.43 -2.11
N VAL A 37 9.30 -4.35 -2.78
CA VAL A 37 8.04 -4.09 -2.07
C VAL A 37 7.23 -5.37 -2.00
N THR A 38 7.57 -6.19 -1.02
CA THR A 38 6.91 -7.48 -0.80
C THR A 38 5.67 -7.31 0.08
N ALA A 39 4.81 -8.33 0.08
CA ALA A 39 3.66 -8.33 0.97
C ALA A 39 4.09 -8.28 2.43
N GLU A 40 5.17 -8.97 2.76
CA GLU A 40 5.71 -8.99 4.12
C GLU A 40 6.18 -7.61 4.54
N LYS A 41 6.85 -6.89 3.63
CA LYS A 41 7.34 -5.55 3.93
C LYS A 41 6.18 -4.59 4.16
N VAL A 42 5.14 -4.68 3.34
CA VAL A 42 3.96 -3.84 3.49
C VAL A 42 3.24 -4.16 4.80
N LYS A 43 3.10 -5.43 5.12
CA LYS A 43 2.46 -5.83 6.37
C LYS A 43 3.24 -5.31 7.57
N GLU A 44 4.56 -5.41 7.55
CA GLU A 44 5.39 -4.91 8.62
C GLU A 44 5.27 -3.39 8.76
N TYR A 45 5.28 -2.69 7.63
CA TYR A 45 5.18 -1.24 7.64
C TYR A 45 3.87 -0.75 8.25
N PHE A 46 2.78 -1.48 7.98
CA PHE A 46 1.46 -1.13 8.50
C PHE A 46 1.04 -1.99 9.69
N SER A 47 1.99 -2.56 10.41
CA SER A 47 1.68 -3.54 11.48
C SER A 47 0.76 -3.00 12.57
N ASP A 48 0.78 -1.69 12.80
CA ASP A 48 -0.09 -1.07 13.81
C ASP A 48 -1.54 -0.97 13.33
N ILE A 49 -1.76 -1.03 12.05
CA ILE A 49 -3.07 -0.81 11.44
C ILE A 49 -3.64 -2.10 10.86
N VAL A 50 -2.83 -2.84 10.13
CA VAL A 50 -3.25 -4.06 9.44
C VAL A 50 -3.03 -5.24 10.35
N LYS A 51 -4.13 -5.86 10.81
CA LYS A 51 -4.07 -7.00 11.70
C LYS A 51 -4.21 -8.33 10.98
N GLY A 52 -4.74 -8.30 9.78
CA GLY A 52 -4.92 -9.50 8.97
C GLY A 52 -3.81 -9.69 7.95
N GLU A 53 -4.10 -10.52 6.98
CA GLU A 53 -3.15 -10.87 5.93
C GLU A 53 -2.99 -9.75 4.92
N VAL A 54 -1.80 -9.64 4.35
CA VAL A 54 -1.54 -8.76 3.21
C VAL A 54 -1.21 -9.66 2.02
N VAL A 55 -1.95 -9.49 0.92
CA VAL A 55 -1.74 -10.25 -0.31
C VAL A 55 -1.33 -9.29 -1.40
N ARG A 56 -0.27 -9.64 -2.11
CA ARG A 56 0.24 -8.82 -3.22
C ARG A 56 -0.14 -9.46 -4.55
N TYR A 57 -0.73 -8.68 -5.42
CA TYR A 57 -1.01 -9.09 -6.80
C TYR A 57 -0.13 -8.29 -7.75
N GLU A 58 0.39 -8.97 -8.77
CA GLU A 58 1.25 -8.32 -9.76
C GLU A 58 0.41 -8.00 -10.99
N LEU A 59 0.40 -6.74 -11.37
CA LEU A 59 -0.35 -6.25 -12.53
C LEU A 59 0.65 -5.81 -13.58
N ASP A 60 1.30 -6.78 -14.21
CA ASP A 60 2.42 -6.53 -15.12
C ASP A 60 2.07 -5.58 -16.26
N ASN A 61 0.86 -5.68 -16.78
CA ASN A 61 0.43 -4.82 -17.89
C ASN A 61 0.31 -3.36 -17.51
N LEU A 62 0.22 -3.07 -16.22
CA LEU A 62 0.05 -1.71 -15.72
C LEU A 62 1.28 -1.22 -14.96
N TRP A 63 2.33 -2.03 -14.91
CA TRP A 63 3.53 -1.76 -14.12
C TRP A 63 3.15 -1.44 -12.67
N ALA A 64 2.27 -2.25 -12.11
CA ALA A 64 1.67 -1.99 -10.83
C ALA A 64 1.64 -3.23 -9.96
N LEU A 65 1.63 -2.97 -8.64
CA LEU A 65 1.38 -3.99 -7.63
C LEU A 65 0.12 -3.58 -6.89
N ASN A 66 -0.75 -4.53 -6.60
CA ASN A 66 -1.92 -4.26 -5.78
C ASN A 66 -1.79 -5.04 -4.47
N PHE A 67 -1.89 -4.34 -3.36
CA PHE A 67 -1.82 -4.94 -2.03
C PHE A 67 -3.20 -4.94 -1.42
N VAL A 68 -3.72 -6.13 -1.16
CA VAL A 68 -5.01 -6.29 -0.48
C VAL A 68 -4.71 -6.58 0.98
N MET A 69 -5.24 -5.74 1.86
CA MET A 69 -4.97 -5.81 3.30
C MET A 69 -6.26 -6.12 4.03
N TYR A 70 -6.28 -7.28 4.67
CA TYR A 70 -7.44 -7.72 5.44
C TYR A 70 -7.36 -7.18 6.85
N ASP A 71 -8.53 -6.86 7.40
CA ASP A 71 -8.63 -6.30 8.74
C ASP A 71 -7.74 -5.06 8.89
N ALA A 72 -7.70 -4.26 7.84
CA ALA A 72 -6.83 -3.10 7.77
C ALA A 72 -7.43 -1.88 8.45
N LEU A 73 -8.75 -1.82 8.54
CA LEU A 73 -9.42 -0.67 9.14
C LEU A 73 -9.58 -0.86 10.64
N GLY A 74 -8.98 -1.95 11.15
CA GLY A 74 -8.59 -2.03 12.54
C GLY A 74 -9.71 -1.97 13.56
N GLY A 75 -10.77 -2.72 13.32
CA GLY A 75 -11.84 -2.78 14.31
C GLY A 75 -12.65 -1.52 14.36
N GLY A 76 -12.64 -0.74 13.30
CA GLY A 76 -13.62 0.28 13.20
C GLY A 76 -13.17 1.59 12.62
N VAL A 77 -14.13 2.45 12.61
CA VAL A 77 -14.09 3.76 11.98
C VAL A 77 -13.00 4.65 12.55
N THR A 78 -12.67 4.46 13.82
CA THR A 78 -11.74 5.33 14.52
C THR A 78 -10.35 5.36 13.88
N ARG A 79 -9.85 4.20 13.46
CA ARG A 79 -8.52 4.14 12.84
C ARG A 79 -8.52 4.74 11.46
N SER A 80 -9.55 4.45 10.68
CA SER A 80 -9.71 5.07 9.37
C SER A 80 -9.74 6.57 9.47
N LEU A 81 -10.51 7.08 10.43
CA LEU A 81 -10.63 8.52 10.64
C LEU A 81 -9.29 9.13 11.05
N ALA A 82 -8.50 8.42 11.85
CA ALA A 82 -7.22 8.94 12.30
C ALA A 82 -6.28 9.16 11.11
N ILE A 83 -6.30 8.25 10.15
CA ILE A 83 -5.47 8.39 8.95
C ILE A 83 -6.01 9.49 8.04
N ASP A 84 -7.31 9.47 7.80
CA ASP A 84 -7.94 10.44 6.89
C ASP A 84 -7.91 11.85 7.44
N LYS A 85 -8.02 11.99 8.76
CA LYS A 85 -8.03 13.29 9.42
C LYS A 85 -6.79 14.11 9.08
N HIS A 86 -5.67 13.46 8.86
CA HIS A 86 -4.43 14.14 8.55
C HIS A 86 -4.22 14.29 7.04
N GLY A 87 -5.24 14.00 6.25
CA GLY A 87 -5.11 14.04 4.81
C GLY A 87 -4.22 12.95 4.27
N LYS A 88 -4.01 11.91 5.07
CA LYS A 88 -3.16 10.79 4.70
C LYS A 88 -4.01 9.55 4.52
N SER A 89 -4.03 9.03 3.31
CA SER A 89 -4.58 7.71 3.07
C SER A 89 -3.48 6.68 3.27
N LEU A 90 -3.87 5.41 3.30
CA LEU A 90 -2.86 4.35 3.35
C LEU A 90 -1.93 4.41 2.16
N SER A 91 -2.45 4.83 1.00
CA SER A 91 -1.63 4.93 -0.20
C SER A 91 -0.54 5.99 -0.04
N SER A 92 -0.86 7.13 0.57
CA SER A 92 0.15 8.16 0.83
C SER A 92 1.22 7.67 1.78
N ALA A 93 0.81 6.93 2.81
CA ALA A 93 1.75 6.38 3.77
C ALA A 93 2.68 5.35 3.12
N LEU A 94 2.15 4.53 2.22
CA LEU A 94 2.95 3.54 1.51
C LEU A 94 4.10 4.20 0.75
N LEU A 95 3.86 5.36 0.16
CA LEU A 95 4.88 6.05 -0.64
C LEU A 95 6.05 6.55 0.19
N GLU A 96 5.92 6.56 1.51
CA GLU A 96 7.03 6.96 2.39
C GLU A 96 8.02 5.82 2.65
N ILE A 97 7.73 4.61 2.19
CA ILE A 97 8.63 3.48 2.39
C ILE A 97 9.94 3.72 1.64
N GLU A 98 11.04 3.48 2.35
CA GLU A 98 12.38 3.52 1.76
C GLU A 98 12.69 2.19 1.08
N ILE A 99 13.27 2.27 -0.08
CA ILE A 99 13.69 1.09 -0.83
C ILE A 99 15.13 1.16 -1.26
#